data_833b03c29f22e441bd8811c51048beb9
#
_entry.id   833b03c29f22e441bd8811c51048beb9
#
_cell.length_a   1.000
_cell.length_b   1.000
_cell.length_c   1.000
_cell.angle_alpha   90.00
_cell.angle_beta   90.00
_cell.angle_gamma   90.00
#
_symmetry.space_group_name_H-M   'P 1'
#
loop_
_entity.id
_entity.type
_entity.pdbx_description
1 polymer ?
#
loop_
_entity_poly.entity_id
_entity_poly.type
_entity_poly.pdbx_seq_one_letter_code
_entity_poly.pdbx_strand_id
1 'polypeptide(L)'
;LEHHQEFAGGAESLDRAATWFKKNRFRVRVEGNSISAEKGFLRETGNLLFHLSLILILVGVSFGALFGMRGEAIVSTGERFVNVATSYDSLSFGKLTGEKSLPTFEIKLDKFLGEYDPVTSAPKDYTAWVTITYQGSTYKKEIKVNKPLTFGNTRVYLQANGYSPVVTVRDSDGNVALQGPIPFLPQDGNLRSIGSIKVPDAEPQIGFVSSFVPTNARTTDQGAVSIFPELLDPKLLFSIWKGDLGLDSGIPQSVYRIDTSKLEKVGLGSVKPGETFTYPEGSITLEMVIPWVNLQFVDDPGKSYALIGAILAILGLLSSLYGRRRRIWVRITSGGVEVAGLAKNSAPGLDVEIEKFVSAIRGEK
;
A
#
# COMPACT_ATOMS: atom_id res chain seq x y z
N LEU A 1 -31.58 -21.39 -38.60
CA LEU A 1 -31.83 -20.92 -37.25
C LEU A 1 -31.96 -22.15 -36.34
N GLU A 2 -31.27 -22.18 -35.22
CA GLU A 2 -31.15 -23.37 -34.35
C GLU A 2 -32.48 -23.82 -33.75
N HIS A 3 -33.44 -22.89 -33.63
CA HIS A 3 -34.77 -23.15 -33.07
C HIS A 3 -35.82 -22.54 -34.00
N HIS A 4 -36.58 -23.41 -34.70
CA HIS A 4 -37.62 -23.02 -35.62
C HIS A 4 -38.87 -23.88 -35.37
N GLN A 5 -40.04 -23.24 -35.25
CA GLN A 5 -41.34 -23.90 -35.09
C GLN A 5 -42.36 -23.24 -35.97
N GLU A 6 -43.25 -24.04 -36.54
CA GLU A 6 -44.41 -23.61 -37.35
C GLU A 6 -45.71 -24.15 -36.77
N PHE A 7 -46.75 -23.33 -36.78
CA PHE A 7 -48.10 -23.76 -36.36
C PHE A 7 -49.20 -22.96 -37.07
N ALA A 8 -50.39 -23.53 -37.12
CA ALA A 8 -51.53 -22.86 -37.69
C ALA A 8 -51.96 -21.64 -36.81
N GLY A 9 -52.07 -20.45 -37.44
CA GLY A 9 -52.41 -19.21 -36.73
C GLY A 9 -52.47 -18.02 -37.68
N GLY A 10 -52.98 -16.88 -37.21
CA GLY A 10 -53.15 -15.65 -37.98
C GLY A 10 -52.81 -14.39 -37.22
N ALA A 11 -53.37 -13.25 -37.59
CA ALA A 11 -53.09 -11.93 -37.00
C ALA A 11 -53.21 -11.85 -35.49
N GLU A 12 -54.18 -12.57 -34.87
CA GLU A 12 -54.33 -12.65 -33.42
C GLU A 12 -53.10 -13.23 -32.71
N SER A 13 -52.35 -14.11 -33.38
CA SER A 13 -51.11 -14.68 -32.82
C SER A 13 -50.02 -13.63 -32.72
N LEU A 14 -49.95 -12.62 -33.59
CA LEU A 14 -49.03 -11.49 -33.47
C LEU A 14 -49.36 -10.60 -32.26
N ASP A 15 -50.62 -10.31 -32.03
CA ASP A 15 -51.01 -9.47 -30.90
C ASP A 15 -50.74 -10.17 -29.57
N ARG A 16 -50.99 -11.48 -29.50
CA ARG A 16 -50.61 -12.32 -28.34
C ARG A 16 -49.09 -12.35 -28.14
N ALA A 17 -48.34 -12.49 -29.23
CA ALA A 17 -46.91 -12.47 -29.18
C ALA A 17 -46.35 -11.12 -28.69
N ALA A 18 -46.84 -10.01 -29.22
CA ALA A 18 -46.46 -8.67 -28.79
C ALA A 18 -46.70 -8.44 -27.29
N THR A 19 -47.87 -8.89 -26.82
CA THR A 19 -48.27 -8.80 -25.41
C THR A 19 -47.37 -9.66 -24.53
N TRP A 20 -47.08 -10.90 -24.92
CA TRP A 20 -46.19 -11.79 -24.18
C TRP A 20 -44.76 -11.24 -24.10
N PHE A 21 -44.21 -10.74 -25.21
CA PHE A 21 -42.88 -10.17 -25.24
C PHE A 21 -42.75 -8.95 -24.31
N LYS A 22 -43.75 -8.02 -24.34
CA LYS A 22 -43.77 -6.86 -23.43
C LYS A 22 -43.83 -7.28 -21.96
N LYS A 23 -44.70 -8.27 -21.63
CA LYS A 23 -44.81 -8.81 -20.26
C LYS A 23 -43.51 -9.44 -19.77
N ASN A 24 -42.73 -10.07 -20.67
CA ASN A 24 -41.47 -10.73 -20.38
C ASN A 24 -40.23 -9.82 -20.57
N ARG A 25 -40.46 -8.49 -20.65
CA ARG A 25 -39.39 -7.46 -20.76
C ARG A 25 -38.50 -7.58 -21.98
N PHE A 26 -39.10 -8.02 -23.12
CA PHE A 26 -38.45 -7.93 -24.43
C PHE A 26 -38.65 -6.55 -25.02
N ARG A 27 -37.66 -6.03 -25.73
CA ARG A 27 -37.81 -4.89 -26.64
C ARG A 27 -38.42 -5.41 -27.93
N VAL A 28 -39.58 -4.91 -28.30
CA VAL A 28 -40.40 -5.40 -29.42
C VAL A 28 -40.34 -4.40 -30.56
N ARG A 29 -40.13 -4.88 -31.77
CA ARG A 29 -40.25 -4.15 -33.01
C ARG A 29 -41.25 -4.92 -33.92
N VAL A 30 -42.31 -4.25 -34.36
CA VAL A 30 -43.33 -4.82 -35.23
C VAL A 30 -43.12 -4.23 -36.62
N GLU A 31 -43.06 -5.07 -37.64
CA GLU A 31 -42.92 -4.69 -39.04
C GLU A 31 -43.87 -5.53 -39.92
N GLY A 32 -45.01 -4.93 -40.29
CA GLY A 32 -46.03 -5.61 -41.06
C GLY A 32 -46.50 -6.92 -40.39
N ASN A 33 -46.27 -8.04 -41.09
CA ASN A 33 -46.65 -9.40 -40.64
C ASN A 33 -45.56 -10.07 -39.77
N SER A 34 -44.60 -9.30 -39.22
CA SER A 34 -43.51 -9.87 -38.42
C SER A 34 -43.24 -9.06 -37.15
N ILE A 35 -42.80 -9.75 -36.12
CA ILE A 35 -42.33 -9.20 -34.86
C ILE A 35 -40.87 -9.66 -34.62
N SER A 36 -40.00 -8.74 -34.29
CA SER A 36 -38.70 -9.02 -33.75
C SER A 36 -38.64 -8.57 -32.29
N ALA A 37 -38.30 -9.50 -31.40
CA ALA A 37 -38.20 -9.23 -29.97
C ALA A 37 -36.83 -9.58 -29.44
N GLU A 38 -36.21 -8.64 -28.72
CA GLU A 38 -34.87 -8.79 -28.17
C GLU A 38 -34.87 -8.58 -26.66
N LYS A 39 -34.01 -9.38 -25.97
CA LYS A 39 -33.76 -9.27 -24.53
C LYS A 39 -32.28 -9.49 -24.23
N GLY A 40 -31.78 -8.89 -23.12
CA GLY A 40 -30.41 -9.11 -22.67
C GLY A 40 -29.42 -8.01 -23.08
N PHE A 41 -29.90 -6.77 -23.25
CA PHE A 41 -29.05 -5.61 -23.55
C PHE A 41 -28.03 -5.28 -22.46
N LEU A 42 -28.23 -5.79 -21.22
CA LEU A 42 -27.25 -5.64 -20.13
C LEU A 42 -25.85 -6.11 -20.51
N ARG A 43 -25.72 -7.05 -21.44
CA ARG A 43 -24.43 -7.51 -21.93
C ARG A 43 -23.63 -6.39 -22.63
N GLU A 44 -24.26 -5.67 -23.54
CA GLU A 44 -23.61 -4.59 -24.29
C GLU A 44 -23.32 -3.39 -23.39
N THR A 45 -24.30 -3.01 -22.57
CA THR A 45 -24.13 -1.94 -21.58
C THR A 45 -23.06 -2.29 -20.56
N GLY A 46 -23.02 -3.54 -20.06
CA GLY A 46 -21.99 -4.02 -19.14
C GLY A 46 -20.59 -4.00 -19.78
N ASN A 47 -20.48 -4.41 -21.03
CA ASN A 47 -19.22 -4.35 -21.76
C ASN A 47 -18.74 -2.90 -21.96
N LEU A 48 -19.63 -2.00 -22.33
CA LEU A 48 -19.30 -0.57 -22.44
C LEU A 48 -18.87 0.02 -21.09
N LEU A 49 -19.61 -0.29 -20.02
CA LEU A 49 -19.29 0.16 -18.66
C LEU A 49 -17.92 -0.36 -18.23
N PHE A 50 -17.62 -1.63 -18.53
CA PHE A 50 -16.30 -2.22 -18.24
C PHE A 50 -15.18 -1.44 -18.91
N HIS A 51 -15.27 -1.16 -20.21
CA HIS A 51 -14.21 -0.43 -20.93
C HIS A 51 -14.09 1.03 -20.45
N LEU A 52 -15.21 1.70 -20.18
CA LEU A 52 -15.18 3.07 -19.66
C LEU A 52 -14.56 3.12 -18.26
N SER A 53 -14.82 2.12 -17.42
CA SER A 53 -14.24 2.04 -16.10
C SER A 53 -12.73 1.77 -16.12
N LEU A 54 -12.19 1.05 -17.12
CA LEU A 54 -10.74 0.92 -17.31
C LEU A 54 -10.10 2.28 -17.61
N ILE A 55 -10.75 3.11 -18.42
CA ILE A 55 -10.29 4.49 -18.67
C ILE A 55 -10.28 5.30 -17.37
N LEU A 56 -11.34 5.18 -16.56
CA LEU A 56 -11.42 5.88 -15.27
C LEU A 56 -10.31 5.43 -14.30
N ILE A 57 -9.96 4.13 -14.29
CA ILE A 57 -8.82 3.60 -13.51
C ILE A 57 -7.52 4.26 -14.00
N LEU A 58 -7.28 4.26 -15.31
CA LEU A 58 -6.08 4.88 -15.90
C LEU A 58 -5.98 6.37 -15.55
N VAL A 59 -7.08 7.10 -15.65
CA VAL A 59 -7.14 8.52 -15.26
C VAL A 59 -6.84 8.67 -13.78
N GLY A 60 -7.43 7.85 -12.89
CA GLY A 60 -7.16 7.87 -11.46
C GLY A 60 -5.69 7.61 -11.13
N VAL A 61 -5.09 6.55 -11.70
CA VAL A 61 -3.67 6.23 -11.51
C VAL A 61 -2.77 7.36 -12.03
N SER A 62 -3.07 7.90 -13.20
CA SER A 62 -2.30 9.03 -13.77
C SER A 62 -2.41 10.28 -12.91
N PHE A 63 -3.60 10.55 -12.36
CA PHE A 63 -3.81 11.69 -11.47
C PHE A 63 -3.00 11.54 -10.17
N GLY A 64 -2.98 10.34 -9.57
CA GLY A 64 -2.11 10.03 -8.44
C GLY A 64 -0.62 10.20 -8.76
N ALA A 65 -0.17 9.74 -9.93
CA ALA A 65 1.23 9.86 -10.35
C ALA A 65 1.65 11.32 -10.66
N LEU A 66 0.72 12.18 -11.08
CA LEU A 66 1.00 13.57 -11.40
C LEU A 66 0.94 14.49 -10.16
N PHE A 67 0.02 14.25 -9.24
CA PHE A 67 -0.28 15.13 -8.12
C PHE A 67 -0.03 14.52 -6.75
N GLY A 68 0.36 13.24 -6.69
CA GLY A 68 0.60 12.56 -5.43
C GLY A 68 1.93 12.92 -4.78
N MET A 69 2.08 12.50 -3.53
CA MET A 69 3.31 12.61 -2.75
C MET A 69 3.53 11.32 -1.97
N ARG A 70 4.78 10.90 -1.86
CA ARG A 70 5.23 9.83 -0.97
C ARG A 70 6.51 10.24 -0.28
N GLY A 71 6.54 10.09 1.04
CA GLY A 71 7.72 10.35 1.85
C GLY A 71 7.87 9.31 2.95
N GLU A 72 9.08 9.18 3.48
CA GLU A 72 9.40 8.32 4.61
C GLU A 72 10.30 9.09 5.57
N ALA A 73 10.07 8.90 6.87
CA ALA A 73 10.91 9.48 7.91
C ALA A 73 11.02 8.54 9.10
N ILE A 74 12.22 8.37 9.60
CA ILE A 74 12.51 7.67 10.85
C ILE A 74 12.42 8.66 12.00
N VAL A 75 11.64 8.33 13.02
CA VAL A 75 11.44 9.15 14.22
C VAL A 75 11.72 8.31 15.45
N SER A 76 12.72 8.69 16.23
CA SER A 76 13.04 8.03 17.52
C SER A 76 12.10 8.50 18.62
N THR A 77 11.90 7.67 19.63
CA THR A 77 11.07 8.04 20.78
C THR A 77 11.59 9.32 21.45
N GLY A 78 10.71 10.27 21.67
CA GLY A 78 11.01 11.61 22.20
C GLY A 78 11.25 12.67 21.12
N GLU A 79 11.59 12.27 19.90
CA GLU A 79 11.84 13.19 18.79
C GLU A 79 10.54 13.64 18.10
N ARG A 80 10.70 14.66 17.23
CA ARG A 80 9.61 15.29 16.49
C ARG A 80 9.89 15.26 14.99
N PHE A 81 8.89 14.91 14.24
CA PHE A 81 8.83 15.09 12.80
C PHE A 81 7.99 16.33 12.48
N VAL A 82 8.54 17.27 11.75
CA VAL A 82 7.83 18.43 11.20
C VAL A 82 7.67 18.19 9.71
N ASN A 83 6.46 18.38 9.16
CA ASN A 83 6.18 18.10 7.75
C ASN A 83 6.76 19.18 6.81
N VAL A 84 8.08 19.15 6.67
CA VAL A 84 8.87 19.96 5.72
C VAL A 84 9.82 19.05 4.95
N ALA A 85 10.20 19.43 3.75
CA ALA A 85 10.97 18.57 2.85
C ALA A 85 12.28 18.03 3.46
N THR A 86 12.96 18.84 4.26
CA THR A 86 14.23 18.49 4.92
C THR A 86 14.11 17.48 6.07
N SER A 87 12.88 17.21 6.55
CA SER A 87 12.65 16.25 7.63
C SER A 87 12.44 14.81 7.14
N TYR A 88 12.42 14.61 5.83
CA TYR A 88 12.23 13.29 5.24
C TYR A 88 13.56 12.62 4.93
N ASP A 89 13.67 11.33 5.22
CA ASP A 89 14.77 10.49 4.74
C ASP A 89 14.65 10.21 3.25
N SER A 90 13.42 10.13 2.76
CA SER A 90 13.11 9.96 1.35
C SER A 90 11.80 10.71 1.04
N LEU A 91 11.80 11.52 -0.02
CA LEU A 91 10.62 12.29 -0.43
C LEU A 91 10.54 12.35 -1.95
N SER A 92 9.36 12.02 -2.47
CA SER A 92 9.07 12.10 -3.90
C SER A 92 7.72 12.75 -4.14
N PHE A 93 7.68 13.59 -5.16
CA PHE A 93 6.48 14.28 -5.61
C PHE A 93 6.08 13.82 -7.01
N GLY A 94 4.80 13.88 -7.29
CA GLY A 94 4.29 13.81 -8.65
C GLY A 94 4.79 14.98 -9.48
N LYS A 95 4.80 14.82 -10.81
CA LYS A 95 5.40 15.80 -11.75
C LYS A 95 4.78 17.20 -11.70
N LEU A 96 3.55 17.34 -11.22
CA LEU A 96 2.78 18.60 -11.17
C LEU A 96 2.53 19.09 -9.74
N THR A 97 3.21 18.53 -8.75
CA THR A 97 3.13 18.96 -7.35
C THR A 97 4.54 19.15 -6.76
N GLY A 98 4.66 19.59 -5.53
CA GLY A 98 5.95 19.86 -4.90
C GLY A 98 5.81 20.28 -3.44
N GLU A 99 6.90 20.76 -2.83
CA GLU A 99 6.99 21.08 -1.40
C GLU A 99 5.89 22.01 -0.88
N LYS A 100 5.42 22.95 -1.71
CA LYS A 100 4.34 23.89 -1.33
C LYS A 100 2.99 23.20 -1.08
N SER A 101 2.83 21.94 -1.51
CA SER A 101 1.61 21.16 -1.28
C SER A 101 1.60 20.44 0.05
N LEU A 102 2.71 20.43 0.78
CA LEU A 102 2.81 19.75 2.08
C LEU A 102 1.91 20.43 3.12
N PRO A 103 0.95 19.72 3.75
CA PRO A 103 0.17 20.27 4.84
C PRO A 103 1.05 20.47 6.07
N THR A 104 0.87 21.60 6.79
CA THR A 104 1.65 21.88 7.99
C THR A 104 1.13 21.06 9.17
N PHE A 105 1.94 20.13 9.67
CA PHE A 105 1.70 19.40 10.91
C PHE A 105 3.02 18.94 11.54
N GLU A 106 2.95 18.62 12.83
CA GLU A 106 4.04 18.05 13.61
C GLU A 106 3.57 16.74 14.26
N ILE A 107 4.43 15.74 14.30
CA ILE A 107 4.23 14.48 15.02
C ILE A 107 5.41 14.27 15.95
N LYS A 108 5.16 14.20 17.25
CA LYS A 108 6.14 13.76 18.25
C LYS A 108 5.87 12.30 18.60
N LEU A 109 6.86 11.44 18.51
CA LEU A 109 6.77 10.07 18.98
C LEU A 109 6.94 10.04 20.51
N ASP A 110 5.87 9.86 21.26
CA ASP A 110 5.94 9.79 22.71
C ASP A 110 6.39 8.43 23.21
N LYS A 111 5.93 7.34 22.57
CA LYS A 111 6.25 5.96 22.93
C LYS A 111 5.99 5.03 21.75
N PHE A 112 6.79 3.99 21.65
CA PHE A 112 6.53 2.85 20.75
C PHE A 112 6.62 1.54 21.54
N LEU A 113 5.74 0.59 21.22
CA LEU A 113 5.76 -0.77 21.75
C LEU A 113 5.56 -1.76 20.59
N GLY A 114 6.51 -2.66 20.41
CA GLY A 114 6.35 -3.86 19.61
C GLY A 114 6.15 -5.04 20.54
N GLU A 115 5.10 -5.81 20.30
CA GLU A 115 4.79 -7.04 21.05
C GLU A 115 5.12 -8.26 20.21
N TYR A 116 5.84 -9.21 20.79
CA TYR A 116 6.30 -10.40 20.09
C TYR A 116 5.86 -11.67 20.80
N ASP A 117 5.78 -12.75 20.07
CA ASP A 117 5.54 -14.06 20.64
C ASP A 117 6.81 -14.56 21.34
N PRO A 118 6.77 -14.94 22.63
CA PRO A 118 7.97 -15.30 23.39
C PRO A 118 8.62 -16.61 22.95
N VAL A 119 7.93 -17.43 22.17
CA VAL A 119 8.45 -18.74 21.70
C VAL A 119 8.95 -18.64 20.25
N THR A 120 8.18 -17.97 19.39
CA THR A 120 8.46 -17.93 17.95
C THR A 120 9.13 -16.63 17.51
N SER A 121 9.22 -15.61 18.38
CA SER A 121 9.63 -14.24 18.06
C SER A 121 8.76 -13.55 17.00
N ALA A 122 7.63 -14.14 16.65
CA ALA A 122 6.72 -13.55 15.65
C ALA A 122 6.07 -12.27 16.18
N PRO A 123 5.95 -11.23 15.37
CA PRO A 123 5.31 -9.98 15.78
C PRO A 123 3.80 -10.20 15.99
N LYS A 124 3.26 -9.64 17.11
CA LYS A 124 1.83 -9.69 17.46
C LYS A 124 1.13 -8.35 17.26
N ASP A 125 1.69 -7.27 17.76
CA ASP A 125 1.13 -5.91 17.60
C ASP A 125 2.25 -4.87 17.61
N TYR A 126 1.97 -3.75 16.95
CA TYR A 126 2.83 -2.58 16.93
C TYR A 126 1.99 -1.34 17.21
N THR A 127 2.31 -0.63 18.28
CA THR A 127 1.60 0.59 18.67
C THR A 127 2.58 1.74 18.87
N ALA A 128 2.37 2.84 18.17
CA ALA A 128 3.06 4.11 18.36
C ALA A 128 2.09 5.13 18.98
N TRP A 129 2.41 5.67 20.15
CA TRP A 129 1.68 6.78 20.75
C TRP A 129 2.36 8.08 20.35
N VAL A 130 1.58 8.99 19.82
CA VAL A 130 2.08 10.24 19.25
C VAL A 130 1.30 11.43 19.75
N THR A 131 2.00 12.54 19.96
CA THR A 131 1.42 13.86 20.13
C THR A 131 1.47 14.61 18.81
N ILE A 132 0.32 15.06 18.32
CA ILE A 132 0.14 15.70 17.02
C ILE A 132 -0.19 17.16 17.23
N THR A 133 0.48 18.04 16.48
CA THR A 133 0.10 19.45 16.35
C THR A 133 -0.35 19.70 14.92
N TYR A 134 -1.63 20.03 14.73
CA TYR A 134 -2.25 20.27 13.43
C TYR A 134 -3.32 21.36 13.52
N GLN A 135 -3.27 22.34 12.62
CA GLN A 135 -4.22 23.47 12.56
C GLN A 135 -4.40 24.19 13.93
N GLY A 136 -3.29 24.42 14.65
CA GLY A 136 -3.28 25.11 15.93
C GLY A 136 -3.78 24.27 17.12
N SER A 137 -4.16 23.03 16.91
CA SER A 137 -4.59 22.09 17.96
C SER A 137 -3.54 21.04 18.24
N THR A 138 -3.35 20.68 19.53
CA THR A 138 -2.45 19.60 19.95
C THR A 138 -3.26 18.51 20.63
N TYR A 139 -3.08 17.26 20.19
CA TYR A 139 -3.80 16.10 20.70
C TYR A 139 -2.98 14.82 20.59
N LYS A 140 -3.34 13.81 21.37
CA LYS A 140 -2.69 12.49 21.37
C LYS A 140 -3.46 11.49 20.54
N LYS A 141 -2.75 10.64 19.82
CA LYS A 141 -3.30 9.55 19.00
C LYS A 141 -2.39 8.32 19.06
N GLU A 142 -2.96 7.20 18.64
CA GLU A 142 -2.23 5.96 18.40
C GLU A 142 -2.17 5.69 16.89
N ILE A 143 -0.99 5.27 16.45
CA ILE A 143 -0.79 4.69 15.10
C ILE A 143 -0.54 3.19 15.29
N LYS A 144 -1.32 2.38 14.60
CA LYS A 144 -1.13 0.93 14.54
C LYS A 144 -1.00 0.47 13.09
N VAL A 145 -0.52 -0.75 12.89
CA VAL A 145 -0.57 -1.39 11.58
C VAL A 145 -2.01 -1.37 11.06
N ASN A 146 -2.20 -0.94 9.80
CA ASN A 146 -3.51 -0.77 9.14
C ASN A 146 -4.46 0.29 9.74
N LYS A 147 -4.00 1.10 10.72
CA LYS A 147 -4.74 2.24 11.28
C LYS A 147 -3.93 3.53 11.12
N PRO A 148 -3.85 4.09 9.89
CA PRO A 148 -3.08 5.30 9.64
C PRO A 148 -3.74 6.54 10.25
N LEU A 149 -2.93 7.55 10.52
CA LEU A 149 -3.40 8.92 10.74
C LEU A 149 -3.75 9.56 9.40
N THR A 150 -4.60 10.60 9.45
CA THR A 150 -4.97 11.35 8.25
C THR A 150 -4.93 12.84 8.54
N PHE A 151 -4.24 13.60 7.68
CA PHE A 151 -4.13 15.06 7.70
C PHE A 151 -4.57 15.57 6.32
N GLY A 152 -5.82 16.02 6.20
CA GLY A 152 -6.38 16.31 4.88
C GLY A 152 -6.37 15.05 3.99
N ASN A 153 -5.65 15.09 2.89
CA ASN A 153 -5.48 13.94 1.99
C ASN A 153 -4.27 13.07 2.33
N THR A 154 -3.32 13.59 3.12
CA THR A 154 -2.10 12.88 3.53
C THR A 154 -2.42 11.82 4.58
N ARG A 155 -2.00 10.59 4.34
CA ARG A 155 -2.08 9.47 5.28
C ARG A 155 -0.70 9.12 5.78
N VAL A 156 -0.61 8.85 7.10
CA VAL A 156 0.63 8.47 7.77
C VAL A 156 0.50 7.06 8.30
N TYR A 157 1.33 6.17 7.76
CA TYR A 157 1.35 4.76 8.10
C TYR A 157 2.57 4.43 8.97
N LEU A 158 2.40 3.50 9.89
CA LEU A 158 3.49 2.83 10.58
C LEU A 158 4.05 1.73 9.67
N GLN A 159 5.26 1.95 9.11
CA GLN A 159 5.83 1.08 8.07
C GLN A 159 6.84 0.09 8.63
N ALA A 160 7.72 0.55 9.52
CA ALA A 160 8.76 -0.26 10.13
C ALA A 160 9.12 0.27 11.52
N ASN A 161 9.91 -0.48 12.26
CA ASN A 161 10.47 -0.09 13.54
C ASN A 161 11.87 -0.68 13.74
N GLY A 162 12.58 -0.13 14.69
CA GLY A 162 13.89 -0.60 15.11
C GLY A 162 14.35 0.12 16.37
N TYR A 163 15.67 0.13 16.58
CA TYR A 163 16.27 0.73 17.75
C TYR A 163 17.30 1.80 17.39
N SER A 164 17.32 2.86 18.20
CA SER A 164 18.33 3.90 18.20
C SER A 164 19.15 3.79 19.46
N PRO A 165 20.40 3.28 19.41
CA PRO A 165 21.36 3.52 20.48
C PRO A 165 21.55 5.01 20.72
N VAL A 166 21.40 5.46 21.94
CA VAL A 166 21.71 6.84 22.37
C VAL A 166 23.17 6.82 22.86
N VAL A 167 24.04 7.48 22.13
CA VAL A 167 25.47 7.47 22.41
C VAL A 167 25.99 8.85 22.77
N THR A 168 27.01 8.89 23.61
CA THR A 168 27.87 10.06 23.85
C THR A 168 29.30 9.69 23.45
N VAL A 169 29.85 10.41 22.47
CA VAL A 169 31.26 10.28 22.07
C VAL A 169 32.00 11.50 22.55
N ARG A 170 33.13 11.26 23.23
CA ARG A 170 34.03 12.30 23.70
C ARG A 170 35.37 12.19 22.99
N ASP A 171 35.99 13.34 22.74
CA ASP A 171 37.35 13.44 22.22
C ASP A 171 38.42 13.09 23.28
N SER A 172 39.70 13.18 22.94
CA SER A 172 40.85 12.95 23.83
C SER A 172 40.91 13.91 25.01
N ASP A 173 40.35 15.11 24.87
CA ASP A 173 40.29 16.16 25.91
C ASP A 173 39.05 16.02 26.81
N GLY A 174 38.18 15.06 26.51
CA GLY A 174 36.95 14.80 27.28
C GLY A 174 35.75 15.65 26.87
N ASN A 175 35.87 16.48 25.82
CA ASN A 175 34.71 17.26 25.31
C ASN A 175 33.75 16.35 24.56
N VAL A 176 32.46 16.70 24.59
CA VAL A 176 31.43 15.96 23.86
C VAL A 176 31.52 16.34 22.39
N ALA A 177 31.94 15.40 21.55
CA ALA A 177 32.03 15.54 20.11
C ALA A 177 30.72 15.07 19.40
N LEU A 178 29.95 14.15 20.02
CA LEU A 178 28.65 13.72 19.52
C LEU A 178 27.78 13.24 20.69
N GLN A 179 26.48 13.60 20.68
CA GLN A 179 25.51 13.06 21.63
C GLN A 179 24.14 12.98 21.00
N GLY A 180 23.49 11.83 21.11
CA GLY A 180 22.10 11.64 20.68
C GLY A 180 21.76 10.24 20.22
N PRO A 181 20.49 10.02 19.83
CA PRO A 181 20.04 8.76 19.25
C PRO A 181 20.51 8.61 17.80
N ILE A 182 21.00 7.44 17.46
CA ILE A 182 21.42 7.08 16.10
C ILE A 182 20.55 5.91 15.63
N PRO A 183 19.65 6.09 14.65
CA PRO A 183 18.81 5.00 14.15
C PRO A 183 19.66 3.93 13.45
N PHE A 184 19.46 2.67 13.85
CA PHE A 184 20.08 1.52 13.22
C PHE A 184 19.05 0.72 12.44
N LEU A 185 19.44 0.19 11.27
CA LEU A 185 18.54 -0.50 10.34
C LEU A 185 18.52 -2.01 10.60
N PRO A 186 17.36 -2.60 10.94
CA PRO A 186 17.19 -4.02 11.14
C PRO A 186 17.57 -4.83 9.90
N GLN A 187 18.23 -5.97 10.13
CA GLN A 187 18.68 -6.90 9.08
C GLN A 187 17.95 -8.24 9.14
N ASP A 188 17.28 -8.52 10.25
CA ASP A 188 16.54 -9.78 10.46
C ASP A 188 15.33 -9.58 11.38
N GLY A 189 14.54 -10.63 11.55
CA GLY A 189 13.32 -10.61 12.36
C GLY A 189 13.55 -10.45 13.88
N ASN A 190 14.77 -10.71 14.36
CA ASN A 190 15.17 -10.47 15.74
C ASN A 190 15.80 -9.08 15.95
N LEU A 191 15.60 -8.18 14.98
CA LEU A 191 16.06 -6.79 14.99
C LEU A 191 17.55 -6.61 15.20
N ARG A 192 18.39 -7.61 14.82
CA ARG A 192 19.83 -7.36 14.67
C ARG A 192 19.99 -6.26 13.63
N SER A 193 20.61 -5.19 14.00
CA SER A 193 20.64 -3.95 13.21
C SER A 193 22.06 -3.55 12.88
N ILE A 194 22.25 -2.84 11.77
CA ILE A 194 23.51 -2.21 11.40
C ILE A 194 23.34 -0.70 11.34
N GLY A 195 24.41 0.02 11.61
CA GLY A 195 24.45 1.47 11.54
C GLY A 195 25.87 2.00 11.61
N SER A 196 26.01 3.30 11.42
CA SER A 196 27.28 3.99 11.56
C SER A 196 27.12 5.22 12.44
N ILE A 197 28.11 5.46 13.27
CA ILE A 197 28.20 6.66 14.09
C ILE A 197 29.33 7.50 13.50
N LYS A 198 29.00 8.69 13.00
CA LYS A 198 29.94 9.61 12.38
C LYS A 198 30.16 10.78 13.33
N VAL A 199 31.39 11.05 13.68
CA VAL A 199 31.78 12.10 14.63
C VAL A 199 32.62 13.13 13.88
N PRO A 200 31.98 14.11 13.21
CA PRO A 200 32.67 15.11 12.41
C PRO A 200 33.50 16.09 13.25
N ASP A 201 33.06 16.35 14.50
CA ASP A 201 33.67 17.35 15.38
C ASP A 201 34.89 16.83 16.16
N ALA A 202 35.29 15.56 15.93
CA ALA A 202 36.54 15.02 16.47
C ALA A 202 37.71 15.31 15.52
N GLU A 203 38.92 15.55 16.06
CA GLU A 203 40.15 15.71 15.28
C GLU A 203 41.18 14.65 15.71
N PRO A 204 41.51 13.67 14.82
CA PRO A 204 40.90 13.42 13.49
C PRO A 204 39.45 12.95 13.61
N GLN A 205 38.67 13.11 12.51
CA GLN A 205 37.29 12.61 12.47
C GLN A 205 37.24 11.12 12.79
N ILE A 206 36.23 10.70 13.56
CA ILE A 206 36.08 9.33 14.03
C ILE A 206 34.78 8.76 13.47
N GLY A 207 34.83 7.52 12.96
CA GLY A 207 33.68 6.77 12.49
C GLY A 207 33.56 5.40 13.14
N PHE A 208 32.38 5.00 13.52
CA PHE A 208 32.12 3.64 14.03
C PHE A 208 31.24 2.90 13.02
N VAL A 209 31.73 1.79 12.49
CA VAL A 209 30.91 0.83 11.74
C VAL A 209 30.38 -0.17 12.75
N SER A 210 29.06 -0.18 12.93
CA SER A 210 28.45 -0.76 14.12
C SER A 210 27.35 -1.77 13.80
N SER A 211 27.17 -2.73 14.71
CA SER A 211 26.06 -3.66 14.75
C SER A 211 25.43 -3.62 16.15
N PHE A 212 24.11 -3.56 16.19
CA PHE A 212 23.32 -3.59 17.41
C PHE A 212 22.51 -4.86 17.51
N VAL A 213 22.47 -5.47 18.68
CA VAL A 213 21.64 -6.64 19.00
C VAL A 213 20.80 -6.36 20.25
N PRO A 214 19.46 -6.44 20.17
CA PRO A 214 18.57 -6.16 21.31
C PRO A 214 18.63 -7.26 22.38
N THR A 215 18.84 -8.52 21.99
CA THR A 215 19.04 -9.64 22.93
C THR A 215 20.23 -10.47 22.44
N ASN A 216 21.38 -10.21 23.03
CA ASN A 216 22.64 -10.81 22.61
C ASN A 216 22.69 -12.30 22.96
N ALA A 217 22.95 -13.14 21.97
CA ALA A 217 23.42 -14.49 22.20
C ALA A 217 24.94 -14.49 22.37
N ARG A 218 25.47 -15.35 23.25
CA ARG A 218 26.90 -15.59 23.30
C ARG A 218 27.35 -16.07 21.91
N THR A 219 28.25 -15.33 21.31
CA THR A 219 28.74 -15.48 19.95
C THR A 219 29.18 -16.90 19.63
N THR A 220 28.67 -17.40 18.55
CA THR A 220 29.30 -18.42 17.72
C THR A 220 30.24 -17.73 16.73
N ASP A 221 31.04 -18.45 15.96
CA ASP A 221 31.99 -17.95 14.94
C ASP A 221 31.39 -17.01 13.88
N GLN A 222 30.08 -16.76 13.92
CA GLN A 222 29.32 -15.96 12.96
C GLN A 222 29.12 -14.47 13.36
N GLY A 223 29.75 -14.00 14.45
CA GLY A 223 29.60 -12.63 14.93
C GLY A 223 28.40 -12.40 15.87
N ALA A 224 27.96 -11.15 15.99
CA ALA A 224 26.86 -10.79 16.88
C ALA A 224 25.51 -11.31 16.36
N VAL A 225 24.80 -12.08 17.17
CA VAL A 225 23.50 -12.67 16.86
C VAL A 225 22.48 -12.19 17.89
N SER A 226 21.33 -11.71 17.43
CA SER A 226 20.16 -11.44 18.29
C SER A 226 19.24 -12.66 18.30
N ILE A 227 18.84 -13.12 19.47
CA ILE A 227 17.94 -14.27 19.64
C ILE A 227 16.50 -13.88 19.90
N PHE A 228 16.24 -12.61 20.22
CA PHE A 228 14.90 -12.09 20.47
C PHE A 228 14.83 -10.59 20.13
N PRO A 229 13.71 -10.08 19.61
CA PRO A 229 13.62 -8.71 19.15
C PRO A 229 13.46 -7.64 20.24
N GLU A 230 13.14 -8.00 21.49
CA GLU A 230 13.04 -7.06 22.60
C GLU A 230 14.41 -6.78 23.25
N LEU A 231 14.51 -5.71 24.04
CA LEU A 231 15.74 -5.25 24.71
C LEU A 231 15.97 -6.03 26.02
N LEU A 232 16.27 -7.34 25.93
CA LEU A 232 16.53 -8.17 27.13
C LEU A 232 18.02 -8.17 27.53
N ASP A 233 18.92 -8.17 26.54
CA ASP A 233 20.38 -8.03 26.78
C ASP A 233 21.00 -7.22 25.63
N PRO A 234 20.70 -5.89 25.54
CA PRO A 234 21.13 -5.06 24.43
C PRO A 234 22.63 -4.85 24.43
N LYS A 235 23.25 -4.94 23.24
CA LYS A 235 24.67 -4.75 23.04
C LYS A 235 24.97 -4.05 21.73
N LEU A 236 25.81 -3.02 21.79
CA LEU A 236 26.36 -2.32 20.65
C LEU A 236 27.80 -2.80 20.41
N LEU A 237 28.07 -3.33 19.23
CA LEU A 237 29.38 -3.77 18.77
C LEU A 237 29.84 -2.85 17.65
N PHE A 238 31.13 -2.53 17.61
CA PHE A 238 31.65 -1.61 16.60
C PHE A 238 33.12 -1.84 16.28
N SER A 239 33.51 -1.43 15.08
CA SER A 239 34.88 -1.14 14.69
C SER A 239 35.07 0.37 14.60
N ILE A 240 36.22 0.85 15.09
CA ILE A 240 36.55 2.28 15.16
C ILE A 240 37.49 2.60 14.03
N TRP A 241 37.26 3.68 13.34
CA TRP A 241 38.01 4.16 12.19
C TRP A 241 38.28 5.64 12.34
N LYS A 242 39.47 6.11 11.96
CA LYS A 242 39.83 7.53 11.98
C LYS A 242 40.33 8.00 10.62
N GLY A 243 40.12 9.27 10.33
CA GLY A 243 40.50 9.94 9.09
C GLY A 243 39.35 10.76 8.52
N ASP A 244 39.51 11.26 7.32
CA ASP A 244 38.50 12.05 6.63
C ASP A 244 37.29 11.20 6.24
N LEU A 245 36.17 11.44 6.89
CA LEU A 245 34.91 10.76 6.62
C LEU A 245 34.23 11.27 5.34
N GLY A 246 34.78 12.29 4.67
CA GLY A 246 34.25 12.88 3.45
C GLY A 246 32.94 13.66 3.65
N LEU A 247 32.62 14.08 4.87
CA LEU A 247 31.36 14.77 5.19
C LEU A 247 31.31 16.19 4.62
N ASP A 248 32.45 16.82 4.43
CA ASP A 248 32.59 18.19 3.95
C ASP A 248 32.65 18.29 2.42
N SER A 249 32.56 17.14 1.72
CA SER A 249 32.65 17.06 0.26
C SER A 249 31.44 17.65 -0.50
N GLY A 250 30.33 17.96 0.19
CA GLY A 250 29.06 18.38 -0.40
C GLY A 250 28.33 17.28 -1.18
N ILE A 251 28.87 16.06 -1.19
CA ILE A 251 28.25 14.91 -1.85
C ILE A 251 27.37 14.18 -0.81
N PRO A 252 26.08 13.98 -1.09
CA PRO A 252 25.21 13.24 -0.17
C PRO A 252 25.73 11.82 0.09
N GLN A 253 25.92 11.48 1.35
CA GLN A 253 26.36 10.17 1.78
C GLN A 253 25.26 9.45 2.56
N SER A 254 25.29 8.11 2.53
CA SER A 254 24.42 7.31 3.40
C SER A 254 24.73 7.61 4.87
N VAL A 255 23.71 7.93 5.66
CA VAL A 255 23.84 8.11 7.11
C VAL A 255 24.10 6.78 7.83
N TYR A 256 23.83 5.66 7.19
CA TYR A 256 23.92 4.31 7.77
C TYR A 256 25.21 3.57 7.42
N ARG A 257 26.08 4.15 6.57
CA ARG A 257 27.32 3.50 6.11
C ARG A 257 28.49 4.48 6.11
N ILE A 258 29.66 3.95 6.34
CA ILE A 258 30.94 4.66 6.22
C ILE A 258 31.77 3.92 5.18
N ASP A 259 32.35 4.65 4.23
CA ASP A 259 33.39 4.12 3.35
C ASP A 259 34.71 4.09 4.12
N THR A 260 35.15 2.90 4.49
CA THR A 260 36.37 2.70 5.27
C THR A 260 37.64 2.53 4.42
N SER A 261 37.53 2.62 3.08
CA SER A 261 38.64 2.31 2.17
C SER A 261 39.85 3.21 2.34
N LYS A 262 39.64 4.44 2.83
CA LYS A 262 40.69 5.45 3.07
C LYS A 262 40.91 5.75 4.55
N LEU A 263 40.27 5.01 5.45
CA LEU A 263 40.33 5.25 6.88
C LEU A 263 41.28 4.27 7.56
N GLU A 264 41.91 4.72 8.63
CA GLU A 264 42.76 3.89 9.50
C GLU A 264 41.89 3.21 10.56
N LYS A 265 42.03 1.89 10.70
CA LYS A 265 41.33 1.14 11.75
C LYS A 265 42.03 1.31 13.10
N VAL A 266 41.32 1.89 14.07
CA VAL A 266 41.80 2.10 15.44
C VAL A 266 41.61 0.86 16.31
N GLY A 267 40.46 0.20 16.21
CA GLY A 267 40.17 -0.95 17.05
C GLY A 267 38.77 -1.55 16.88
N LEU A 268 38.45 -2.45 17.78
CA LEU A 268 37.16 -3.12 17.93
C LEU A 268 36.70 -2.95 19.36
N GLY A 269 35.42 -2.74 19.56
CA GLY A 269 34.84 -2.64 20.88
C GLY A 269 33.39 -3.05 20.95
N SER A 270 32.89 -3.11 22.17
CA SER A 270 31.45 -3.30 22.40
C SER A 270 31.09 -2.69 23.75
N VAL A 271 29.84 -2.21 23.85
CA VAL A 271 29.27 -1.62 25.09
C VAL A 271 27.84 -2.07 25.27
N LYS A 272 27.43 -2.18 26.54
CA LYS A 272 26.05 -2.30 27.00
C LYS A 272 25.55 -0.95 27.48
N PRO A 273 24.23 -0.75 27.65
CA PRO A 273 23.69 0.47 28.25
C PRO A 273 24.36 0.81 29.60
N GLY A 274 24.82 2.05 29.73
CA GLY A 274 25.57 2.56 30.88
C GLY A 274 27.08 2.29 30.82
N GLU A 275 27.60 1.54 29.84
CA GLU A 275 29.03 1.24 29.71
C GLU A 275 29.73 2.24 28.80
N THR A 276 31.02 2.51 29.12
CA THR A 276 31.93 3.34 28.33
C THR A 276 33.07 2.50 27.80
N PHE A 277 33.43 2.64 26.54
CA PHE A 277 34.62 2.08 25.92
C PHE A 277 35.58 3.21 25.60
N THR A 278 36.82 3.09 26.10
CA THR A 278 37.90 4.07 25.86
C THR A 278 38.81 3.56 24.76
N TYR A 279 39.23 4.44 23.86
CA TYR A 279 40.17 4.22 22.77
C TYR A 279 41.17 5.38 22.70
N PRO A 280 42.27 5.31 21.93
CA PRO A 280 43.32 6.32 21.98
C PRO A 280 42.84 7.77 21.71
N GLU A 281 41.85 7.97 20.82
CA GLU A 281 41.34 9.28 20.44
C GLU A 281 40.15 9.74 21.26
N GLY A 282 39.71 8.97 22.29
CA GLY A 282 38.58 9.36 23.12
C GLY A 282 37.78 8.21 23.73
N SER A 283 36.48 8.40 23.87
CA SER A 283 35.59 7.37 24.44
C SER A 283 34.21 7.40 23.81
N ILE A 284 33.52 6.25 23.83
CA ILE A 284 32.10 6.12 23.46
C ILE A 284 31.32 5.50 24.61
N THR A 285 30.25 6.13 25.02
CA THR A 285 29.30 5.64 26.03
C THR A 285 27.98 5.31 25.36
N LEU A 286 27.42 4.13 25.60
CA LEU A 286 26.03 3.82 25.26
C LEU A 286 25.15 4.19 26.46
N GLU A 287 24.47 5.34 26.38
CA GLU A 287 23.63 5.84 27.47
C GLU A 287 22.41 4.94 27.68
N MET A 288 21.64 4.73 26.62
CA MET A 288 20.45 3.90 26.58
C MET A 288 20.13 3.48 25.16
N VAL A 289 19.08 2.67 25.01
CA VAL A 289 18.54 2.31 23.69
C VAL A 289 17.07 2.66 23.67
N ILE A 290 16.65 3.40 22.66
CA ILE A 290 15.25 3.80 22.47
C ILE A 290 14.72 3.23 21.14
N PRO A 291 13.43 2.90 21.04
CA PRO A 291 12.85 2.50 19.79
C PRO A 291 12.64 3.69 18.85
N TRP A 292 12.69 3.41 17.55
CA TRP A 292 12.26 4.33 16.49
C TRP A 292 11.18 3.68 15.63
N VAL A 293 10.42 4.52 14.93
CA VAL A 293 9.46 4.08 13.91
C VAL A 293 9.76 4.74 12.57
N ASN A 294 9.56 4.01 11.48
CA ASN A 294 9.48 4.60 10.15
C ASN A 294 8.02 4.95 9.84
N LEU A 295 7.76 6.22 9.64
CA LEU A 295 6.49 6.75 9.22
C LEU A 295 6.49 6.96 7.72
N GLN A 296 5.54 6.33 7.02
CA GLN A 296 5.33 6.55 5.60
C GLN A 296 4.17 7.53 5.38
N PHE A 297 4.44 8.58 4.66
CA PHE A 297 3.50 9.63 4.31
C PHE A 297 3.06 9.45 2.86
N VAL A 298 1.75 9.39 2.63
CA VAL A 298 1.19 9.17 1.29
C VAL A 298 0.03 10.13 1.06
N ASP A 299 0.15 10.95 0.03
CA ASP A 299 -0.97 11.67 -0.56
C ASP A 299 -1.20 11.11 -1.97
N ASP A 300 -2.36 10.49 -2.18
CA ASP A 300 -2.76 9.91 -3.46
C ASP A 300 -4.18 10.38 -3.81
N PRO A 301 -4.30 11.53 -4.49
CA PRO A 301 -5.58 12.08 -4.88
C PRO A 301 -6.30 11.25 -5.95
N GLY A 302 -5.59 10.36 -6.65
CA GLY A 302 -6.16 9.46 -7.66
C GLY A 302 -6.82 8.21 -7.12
N LYS A 303 -6.52 7.83 -5.88
CA LYS A 303 -6.97 6.56 -5.27
C LYS A 303 -8.48 6.35 -5.31
N SER A 304 -9.26 7.39 -5.01
CA SER A 304 -10.73 7.28 -4.99
C SER A 304 -11.30 7.06 -6.39
N TYR A 305 -10.77 7.73 -7.40
CA TYR A 305 -11.19 7.54 -8.80
C TYR A 305 -10.84 6.14 -9.30
N ALA A 306 -9.63 5.66 -9.02
CA ALA A 306 -9.21 4.30 -9.36
C ALA A 306 -10.10 3.24 -8.67
N LEU A 307 -10.45 3.44 -7.39
CA LEU A 307 -11.35 2.53 -6.66
C LEU A 307 -12.76 2.49 -7.26
N ILE A 308 -13.33 3.67 -7.56
CA ILE A 308 -14.64 3.75 -8.22
C ILE A 308 -14.59 3.04 -9.57
N GLY A 309 -13.55 3.29 -10.36
CA GLY A 309 -13.32 2.62 -11.63
C GLY A 309 -13.24 1.09 -11.48
N ALA A 310 -12.53 0.58 -10.47
CA ALA A 310 -12.44 -0.85 -10.21
C ALA A 310 -13.79 -1.49 -9.86
N ILE A 311 -14.58 -0.82 -9.02
CA ILE A 311 -15.93 -1.29 -8.67
C ILE A 311 -16.83 -1.33 -9.93
N LEU A 312 -16.82 -0.27 -10.74
CA LEU A 312 -17.59 -0.20 -11.98
C LEU A 312 -17.13 -1.25 -13.00
N ALA A 313 -15.82 -1.54 -13.07
CA ALA A 313 -15.29 -2.59 -13.93
C ALA A 313 -15.84 -3.97 -13.56
N ILE A 314 -15.87 -4.30 -12.27
CA ILE A 314 -16.43 -5.56 -11.77
C ILE A 314 -17.93 -5.64 -12.11
N LEU A 315 -18.69 -4.58 -11.85
CA LEU A 315 -20.13 -4.54 -12.16
C LEU A 315 -20.40 -4.66 -13.65
N GLY A 316 -19.59 -3.96 -14.48
CA GLY A 316 -19.66 -4.05 -15.94
C GLY A 316 -19.34 -5.45 -16.46
N LEU A 317 -18.30 -6.08 -15.93
CA LEU A 317 -17.92 -7.44 -16.28
C LEU A 317 -19.00 -8.45 -15.90
N LEU A 318 -19.51 -8.39 -14.68
CA LEU A 318 -20.61 -9.26 -14.24
C LEU A 318 -21.85 -9.08 -15.13
N SER A 319 -22.24 -7.83 -15.41
CA SER A 319 -23.37 -7.54 -16.31
C SER A 319 -23.16 -8.09 -17.71
N SER A 320 -21.92 -8.01 -18.23
CA SER A 320 -21.56 -8.54 -19.55
C SER A 320 -21.56 -10.07 -19.60
N LEU A 321 -21.10 -10.74 -18.55
CA LEU A 321 -21.02 -12.20 -18.48
C LEU A 321 -22.38 -12.85 -18.25
N TYR A 322 -23.17 -12.30 -17.32
CA TYR A 322 -24.49 -12.84 -16.98
C TYR A 322 -25.60 -12.37 -17.92
N GLY A 323 -25.42 -11.28 -18.66
CA GLY A 323 -26.36 -10.76 -19.64
C GLY A 323 -26.43 -11.63 -20.88
N ARG A 324 -27.42 -12.50 -20.98
CA ARG A 324 -27.64 -13.36 -22.15
C ARG A 324 -28.51 -12.66 -23.17
N ARG A 325 -27.97 -12.34 -24.35
CA ARG A 325 -28.77 -11.75 -25.44
C ARG A 325 -29.53 -12.84 -26.14
N ARG A 326 -30.85 -12.67 -26.22
CA ARG A 326 -31.79 -13.55 -26.93
C ARG A 326 -32.58 -12.71 -27.89
N ARG A 327 -32.83 -13.26 -29.09
CA ARG A 327 -33.68 -12.65 -30.11
C ARG A 327 -34.67 -13.70 -30.58
N ILE A 328 -35.96 -13.36 -30.62
CA ILE A 328 -37.04 -14.21 -31.09
C ILE A 328 -37.77 -13.43 -32.19
N TRP A 329 -38.05 -14.11 -33.28
CA TRP A 329 -38.81 -13.58 -34.38
C TRP A 329 -40.12 -14.37 -34.51
N VAL A 330 -41.19 -13.68 -34.86
CA VAL A 330 -42.47 -14.25 -35.19
C VAL A 330 -42.89 -13.66 -36.52
N ARG A 331 -43.31 -14.50 -37.46
CA ARG A 331 -43.73 -14.07 -38.80
C ARG A 331 -44.98 -14.83 -39.20
N ILE A 332 -45.98 -14.14 -39.82
CA ILE A 332 -47.10 -14.78 -40.48
C ILE A 332 -46.70 -15.07 -41.94
N THR A 333 -46.91 -16.31 -42.35
CA THR A 333 -46.73 -16.80 -43.73
C THR A 333 -48.05 -17.35 -44.28
N SER A 334 -48.08 -17.73 -45.56
CA SER A 334 -49.25 -18.37 -46.15
C SER A 334 -49.57 -19.74 -45.54
N GLY A 335 -48.62 -20.38 -44.85
CA GLY A 335 -48.77 -21.68 -44.15
C GLY A 335 -49.11 -21.58 -42.68
N GLY A 336 -49.08 -20.39 -42.06
CA GLY A 336 -49.32 -20.22 -40.63
C GLY A 336 -48.35 -19.23 -39.97
N VAL A 337 -48.01 -19.48 -38.72
CA VAL A 337 -47.12 -18.65 -37.92
C VAL A 337 -45.77 -19.38 -37.74
N GLU A 338 -44.71 -18.74 -38.19
CA GLU A 338 -43.32 -19.16 -37.98
C GLU A 338 -42.73 -18.46 -36.77
N VAL A 339 -42.04 -19.21 -35.92
CA VAL A 339 -41.29 -18.70 -34.77
C VAL A 339 -39.84 -19.16 -34.89
N ALA A 340 -38.91 -18.23 -34.76
CA ALA A 340 -37.50 -18.56 -34.79
C ALA A 340 -36.78 -17.89 -33.62
N GLY A 341 -35.86 -18.59 -32.98
CA GLY A 341 -35.01 -18.09 -31.88
C GLY A 341 -33.55 -18.13 -32.22
N LEU A 342 -32.81 -17.13 -31.73
CA LEU A 342 -31.36 -17.08 -31.80
C LEU A 342 -30.81 -16.58 -30.44
N ALA A 343 -29.85 -17.30 -29.92
CA ALA A 343 -29.00 -16.82 -28.85
C ALA A 343 -27.55 -16.70 -29.33
N LYS A 344 -26.90 -15.64 -28.96
CA LYS A 344 -25.46 -15.47 -29.22
C LYS A 344 -24.73 -16.23 -28.10
N ASN A 345 -24.10 -17.35 -28.40
CA ASN A 345 -23.52 -18.39 -27.52
C ASN A 345 -24.59 -19.36 -26.95
N SER A 346 -24.16 -20.56 -26.54
CA SER A 346 -25.06 -21.55 -25.93
C SER A 346 -25.89 -20.93 -24.79
N ALA A 347 -27.19 -20.80 -25.01
CA ALA A 347 -28.13 -20.29 -23.99
C ALA A 347 -28.96 -21.46 -23.51
N PRO A 348 -28.53 -22.19 -22.46
CA PRO A 348 -29.36 -23.22 -21.84
C PRO A 348 -30.72 -22.62 -21.47
N GLY A 349 -31.78 -23.28 -21.90
CA GLY A 349 -33.16 -22.85 -21.64
C GLY A 349 -33.76 -21.92 -22.70
N LEU A 350 -33.13 -21.66 -23.84
CA LEU A 350 -33.76 -20.98 -24.98
C LEU A 350 -34.90 -21.83 -25.55
N ASP A 351 -34.70 -23.15 -25.66
CA ASP A 351 -35.69 -24.13 -26.11
C ASP A 351 -36.95 -24.05 -25.24
N VAL A 352 -36.75 -24.14 -23.93
CA VAL A 352 -37.87 -24.07 -22.95
C VAL A 352 -38.59 -22.70 -23.00
N GLU A 353 -37.85 -21.62 -23.26
CA GLU A 353 -38.44 -20.27 -23.39
C GLU A 353 -39.25 -20.18 -24.69
N ILE A 354 -38.77 -20.75 -25.80
CA ILE A 354 -39.49 -20.78 -27.08
C ILE A 354 -40.74 -21.69 -26.97
N GLU A 355 -40.63 -22.85 -26.37
CA GLU A 355 -41.78 -23.73 -26.11
C GLU A 355 -42.89 -23.05 -25.28
N LYS A 356 -42.51 -22.42 -24.18
CA LYS A 356 -43.43 -21.62 -23.34
C LYS A 356 -44.06 -20.45 -24.12
N PHE A 357 -43.24 -19.82 -24.95
CA PHE A 357 -43.74 -18.74 -25.80
C PHE A 357 -44.75 -19.26 -26.84
N VAL A 358 -44.42 -20.35 -27.57
CA VAL A 358 -45.31 -20.94 -28.58
C VAL A 358 -46.61 -21.45 -27.96
N SER A 359 -46.59 -22.12 -26.82
CA SER A 359 -47.77 -22.55 -26.08
C SER A 359 -48.66 -21.35 -25.72
N ALA A 360 -48.04 -20.25 -25.24
CA ALA A 360 -48.80 -19.04 -24.87
C ALA A 360 -49.46 -18.33 -26.06
N ILE A 361 -48.85 -18.35 -27.26
CA ILE A 361 -49.45 -17.70 -28.44
C ILE A 361 -50.42 -18.61 -29.18
N ARG A 362 -50.32 -19.94 -29.02
CA ARG A 362 -51.35 -20.89 -29.50
C ARG A 362 -52.65 -20.81 -28.69
N GLY A 363 -52.59 -20.28 -27.48
CA GLY A 363 -53.73 -20.24 -26.56
C GLY A 363 -54.01 -21.58 -25.85
N GLU A 364 -53.03 -22.46 -25.83
CA GLU A 364 -53.03 -23.69 -25.02
C GLU A 364 -52.84 -23.29 -23.55
N LYS A 365 -53.76 -23.70 -22.68
CA LYS A 365 -53.73 -23.43 -21.23
C LYS A 365 -52.78 -24.40 -20.51
#